data_0e1b1c41a7af26cb8c8732f4585bab62
#
_entry.id   0e1b1c41a7af26cb8c8732f4585bab62
#
_cell.length_a   1.000
_cell.length_b   1.000
_cell.length_c   1.000
_cell.angle_alpha   90.00
_cell.angle_beta   90.00
_cell.angle_gamma   90.00
#
_symmetry.space_group_name_H-M   'P 1'
#
loop_
_entity.id
_entity.type
_entity.pdbx_description
1 polymer ?
#
loop_
_entity_poly.entity_id
_entity_poly.type
_entity_poly.pdbx_seq_one_letter_code
_entity_poly.pdbx_strand_id
1 'polypeptide(L)'
;MEYRNFKVTDVFIVETGANIPQNELESGKTPRISVTNLNNGISGYYNDLSSNNYRVQENFISFSFLGTCFYHPYKASLDMKVHSLKPIGYMLNKYTALFLVNLFKKSFNGVYNDQISSTDLKKSYIRLPVTNDMIDFDFMEKYIKNIEAKMQKLILYHSVLAIRERERERE
;
A
#
# COMPACT_ATOMS: atom_id res chain seq x y z
N MET A 1 -21.31 -10.30 -4.32
CA MET A 1 -20.25 -10.09 -3.30
C MET A 1 -20.81 -9.22 -2.19
N GLU A 2 -20.84 -9.73 -0.98
CA GLU A 2 -21.21 -8.99 0.21
C GLU A 2 -20.02 -8.19 0.75
N TYR A 3 -20.28 -7.02 1.35
CA TYR A 3 -19.27 -6.17 1.98
C TYR A 3 -19.74 -5.78 3.37
N ARG A 4 -18.85 -5.84 4.37
CA ARG A 4 -19.14 -5.42 5.76
C ARG A 4 -18.12 -4.39 6.25
N ASN A 5 -18.59 -3.57 7.18
CA ASN A 5 -17.73 -2.60 7.87
C ASN A 5 -17.00 -3.28 9.03
N PHE A 6 -15.69 -3.10 9.06
CA PHE A 6 -14.83 -3.54 10.15
C PHE A 6 -14.10 -2.34 10.73
N LYS A 7 -13.97 -2.29 12.05
CA LYS A 7 -13.04 -1.35 12.66
C LYS A 7 -11.63 -1.71 12.22
N VAL A 8 -10.80 -0.73 11.87
CA VAL A 8 -9.46 -0.99 11.33
C VAL A 8 -8.64 -1.87 12.28
N THR A 9 -8.72 -1.63 13.58
CA THR A 9 -7.98 -2.41 14.59
C THR A 9 -8.48 -3.85 14.80
N ASP A 10 -9.67 -4.17 14.32
CA ASP A 10 -10.20 -5.55 14.43
C ASP A 10 -9.64 -6.44 13.32
N VAL A 11 -9.13 -5.85 12.24
CA VAL A 11 -8.66 -6.58 11.05
C VAL A 11 -7.21 -6.27 10.67
N PHE A 12 -6.63 -5.19 11.22
CA PHE A 12 -5.24 -4.80 10.97
C PHE A 12 -4.48 -4.51 12.27
N ILE A 13 -3.24 -4.98 12.31
CA ILE A 13 -2.22 -4.45 13.22
C ILE A 13 -1.79 -3.10 12.64
N VAL A 14 -1.91 -2.04 13.44
CA VAL A 14 -1.55 -0.66 13.06
C VAL A 14 -0.42 -0.19 13.97
N GLU A 15 0.74 0.04 13.38
CA GLU A 15 1.90 0.61 14.08
C GLU A 15 2.32 1.91 13.41
N THR A 16 2.98 2.78 14.15
CA THR A 16 3.45 4.09 13.66
C THR A 16 4.96 4.11 13.65
N GLY A 17 5.55 4.72 12.64
CA GLY A 17 6.99 4.97 12.56
C GLY A 17 7.50 5.90 13.66
N ALA A 18 8.77 6.23 13.60
CA ALA A 18 9.41 7.08 14.60
C ALA A 18 10.17 8.23 13.95
N ASN A 19 10.28 9.32 14.70
CA ASN A 19 11.15 10.42 14.35
C ASN A 19 12.60 10.02 14.61
N ILE A 20 13.40 9.99 13.53
CA ILE A 20 14.85 9.82 13.61
C ILE A 20 15.48 11.11 13.08
N PRO A 21 16.33 11.79 13.86
CA PRO A 21 17.06 12.96 13.38
C PRO A 21 17.87 12.66 12.12
N GLN A 22 17.89 13.59 11.18
CA GLN A 22 18.58 13.39 9.88
C GLN A 22 20.08 13.12 10.03
N ASN A 23 20.71 13.67 11.06
CA ASN A 23 22.13 13.46 11.36
C ASN A 23 22.44 12.05 11.92
N GLU A 24 21.43 11.28 12.31
CA GLU A 24 21.58 9.87 12.70
C GLU A 24 21.36 8.91 11.52
N LEU A 25 20.89 9.41 10.37
CA LEU A 25 20.60 8.62 9.18
C LEU A 25 21.84 8.56 8.28
N GLU A 26 22.58 7.47 8.35
CA GLU A 26 23.70 7.19 7.45
C GLU A 26 23.22 6.42 6.21
N SER A 27 23.78 6.73 5.03
CA SER A 27 23.46 6.05 3.78
C SER A 27 23.65 4.54 3.90
N GLY A 28 22.69 3.75 3.41
CA GLY A 28 22.67 2.31 3.55
C GLY A 28 21.75 1.62 2.56
N LYS A 29 21.17 0.47 2.96
CA LYS A 29 20.36 -0.38 2.07
C LYS A 29 18.89 -0.49 2.46
N THR A 30 18.51 -0.13 3.66
CA THR A 30 17.12 -0.21 4.14
C THR A 30 16.35 1.01 3.67
N PRO A 31 15.29 0.86 2.86
CA PRO A 31 14.44 1.96 2.44
C PRO A 31 13.73 2.57 3.64
N ARG A 32 13.62 3.91 3.65
CA ARG A 32 12.83 4.66 4.62
C ARG A 32 11.58 5.21 3.97
N ILE A 33 10.44 4.85 4.53
CA ILE A 33 9.14 5.29 4.04
C ILE A 33 8.76 6.57 4.76
N SER A 34 8.39 7.59 3.98
CA SER A 34 7.99 8.90 4.46
C SER A 34 6.71 9.39 3.77
N VAL A 35 6.31 10.62 4.09
CA VAL A 35 5.13 11.27 3.50
C VAL A 35 5.48 11.84 2.14
N THR A 36 5.57 11.00 1.12
CA THR A 36 5.78 11.40 -0.27
C THR A 36 4.97 10.50 -1.20
N ASN A 37 4.54 11.04 -2.32
CA ASN A 37 3.89 10.29 -3.41
C ASN A 37 4.88 9.71 -4.42
N LEU A 38 6.15 10.12 -4.33
CA LEU A 38 7.20 9.67 -5.24
C LEU A 38 7.80 8.35 -4.77
N ASN A 39 8.28 7.56 -5.69
CA ASN A 39 9.03 6.33 -5.45
C ASN A 39 8.40 5.42 -4.39
N ASN A 40 7.09 5.19 -4.45
CA ASN A 40 6.31 4.40 -3.47
C ASN A 40 6.51 4.84 -2.00
N GLY A 41 6.68 6.13 -1.76
CA GLY A 41 6.89 6.67 -0.42
C GLY A 41 8.33 6.57 0.09
N ILE A 42 9.27 6.06 -0.69
CA ILE A 42 10.68 5.93 -0.29
C ILE A 42 11.37 7.29 -0.39
N SER A 43 11.83 7.80 0.75
CA SER A 43 12.58 9.06 0.85
C SER A 43 14.09 8.88 0.73
N GLY A 44 14.60 7.68 0.95
CA GLY A 44 16.02 7.35 0.87
C GLY A 44 16.31 5.94 1.38
N TYR A 45 17.59 5.58 1.36
CA TYR A 45 18.09 4.29 1.83
C TYR A 45 19.13 4.52 2.92
N TYR A 46 18.96 3.88 4.06
CA TYR A 46 19.79 4.13 5.25
C TYR A 46 20.23 2.82 5.90
N ASN A 47 21.25 2.91 6.76
CA ASN A 47 21.65 1.81 7.62
C ASN A 47 20.58 1.58 8.71
N ASP A 48 20.46 0.33 9.15
CA ASP A 48 19.65 0.01 10.32
C ASP A 48 20.25 0.62 11.59
N LEU A 49 19.42 1.13 12.46
CA LEU A 49 19.84 1.72 13.72
C LEU A 49 19.51 0.80 14.90
N SER A 50 20.41 0.76 15.87
CA SER A 50 20.22 0.03 17.14
C SER A 50 19.38 0.82 18.18
N SER A 51 18.65 1.83 17.74
CA SER A 51 17.83 2.68 18.59
C SER A 51 16.49 2.01 18.94
N ASN A 52 16.06 2.13 20.19
CA ASN A 52 14.73 1.68 20.63
C ASN A 52 13.57 2.41 19.89
N ASN A 53 13.85 3.56 19.28
CA ASN A 53 12.90 4.31 18.48
C ASN A 53 12.89 3.94 17.01
N TYR A 54 13.84 3.11 16.56
CA TYR A 54 13.90 2.70 15.15
C TYR A 54 12.76 1.70 14.87
N ARG A 55 11.86 2.08 13.98
CA ARG A 55 10.67 1.28 13.60
C ARG A 55 10.86 0.70 12.22
N VAL A 56 10.85 -0.63 12.14
CA VAL A 56 11.01 -1.41 10.92
C VAL A 56 9.83 -2.34 10.75
N GLN A 57 9.36 -2.44 9.52
CA GLN A 57 8.30 -3.37 9.13
C GLN A 57 8.70 -4.12 7.87
N GLU A 58 8.12 -5.29 7.69
CA GLU A 58 8.27 -6.12 6.50
C GLU A 58 6.91 -6.64 6.06
N ASN A 59 6.69 -6.71 4.75
CA ASN A 59 5.44 -7.14 4.14
C ASN A 59 4.22 -6.42 4.71
N PHE A 60 4.11 -5.13 4.42
CA PHE A 60 3.08 -4.26 4.99
C PHE A 60 2.55 -3.25 3.97
N ILE A 61 1.43 -2.63 4.29
CA ILE A 61 0.91 -1.46 3.61
C ILE A 61 1.29 -0.22 4.44
N SER A 62 1.95 0.76 3.83
CA SER A 62 2.13 2.06 4.46
C SER A 62 0.90 2.94 4.22
N PHE A 63 0.52 3.69 5.25
CA PHE A 63 -0.50 4.72 5.16
C PHE A 63 0.00 5.98 5.88
N SER A 64 0.26 7.05 5.13
CA SER A 64 0.73 8.30 5.73
C SER A 64 -0.45 9.14 6.26
N PHE A 65 -0.15 10.05 7.15
CA PHE A 65 -1.17 10.98 7.68
C PHE A 65 -1.73 11.96 6.62
N LEU A 66 -1.12 12.07 5.44
CA LEU A 66 -1.66 12.76 4.28
C LEU A 66 -2.39 11.82 3.30
N GLY A 67 -2.63 10.57 3.66
CA GLY A 67 -3.37 9.61 2.84
C GLY A 67 -2.58 8.93 1.73
N THR A 68 -1.24 9.11 1.65
CA THR A 68 -0.44 8.30 0.73
C THR A 68 -0.42 6.84 1.20
N CYS A 69 -0.59 5.91 0.28
CA CYS A 69 -0.75 4.49 0.63
C CYS A 69 -0.03 3.62 -0.40
N PHE A 70 0.86 2.74 0.05
CA PHE A 70 1.66 1.86 -0.80
C PHE A 70 1.89 0.50 -0.16
N TYR A 71 2.12 -0.52 -0.98
CA TYR A 71 2.54 -1.85 -0.54
C TYR A 71 4.05 -2.01 -0.59
N HIS A 72 4.61 -2.56 0.48
CA HIS A 72 6.04 -2.84 0.64
C HIS A 72 6.23 -4.33 0.98
N PRO A 73 6.60 -5.19 0.02
CA PRO A 73 6.87 -6.61 0.27
C PRO A 73 8.21 -6.86 0.98
N TYR A 74 9.03 -5.84 1.11
CA TYR A 74 10.36 -5.86 1.68
C TYR A 74 10.41 -5.16 3.05
N LYS A 75 11.53 -5.35 3.76
CA LYS A 75 11.85 -4.64 5.00
C LYS A 75 12.08 -3.15 4.72
N ALA A 76 11.44 -2.30 5.49
CA ALA A 76 11.60 -0.84 5.42
C ALA A 76 11.47 -0.19 6.79
N SER A 77 12.17 0.93 7.02
CA SER A 77 11.97 1.77 8.19
C SER A 77 10.89 2.81 7.92
N LEU A 78 10.22 3.28 8.98
CA LEU A 78 9.08 4.19 8.87
C LEU A 78 9.34 5.52 9.57
N ASP A 79 9.02 6.61 8.88
CA ASP A 79 8.94 7.94 9.47
C ASP A 79 7.75 8.06 10.45
N MET A 80 7.84 8.97 11.41
CA MET A 80 6.82 9.19 12.45
C MET A 80 5.42 9.50 11.91
N LYS A 81 5.31 9.97 10.68
CA LYS A 81 4.04 10.34 10.02
C LYS A 81 3.52 9.25 9.09
N VAL A 82 4.07 8.05 9.18
CA VAL A 82 3.68 6.88 8.41
C VAL A 82 3.23 5.77 9.35
N HIS A 83 2.10 5.18 9.04
CA HIS A 83 1.56 4.01 9.71
C HIS A 83 1.80 2.76 8.86
N SER A 84 2.10 1.64 9.49
CA SER A 84 2.06 0.33 8.85
C SER A 84 0.72 -0.35 9.15
N LEU A 85 0.20 -1.05 8.17
CA LEU A 85 -1.02 -1.84 8.23
C LEU A 85 -0.69 -3.27 7.79
N LYS A 86 -0.92 -4.22 8.69
CA LYS A 86 -0.77 -5.66 8.41
C LYS A 86 -2.06 -6.39 8.77
N PRO A 87 -2.68 -7.14 7.86
CA PRO A 87 -3.88 -7.91 8.21
C PRO A 87 -3.59 -8.90 9.32
N ILE A 88 -4.53 -9.04 10.25
CA ILE A 88 -4.46 -10.02 11.34
C ILE A 88 -4.75 -11.40 10.75
N GLY A 89 -3.85 -12.37 10.99
CA GLY A 89 -4.04 -13.76 10.55
C GLY A 89 -3.92 -14.00 9.04
N TYR A 90 -3.45 -13.01 8.26
CA TYR A 90 -3.26 -13.17 6.82
C TYR A 90 -1.94 -12.53 6.36
N MET A 91 -1.19 -13.26 5.52
CA MET A 91 0.04 -12.75 4.91
C MET A 91 -0.26 -12.09 3.57
N LEU A 92 0.08 -10.81 3.44
CA LEU A 92 -0.13 -10.06 2.20
C LEU A 92 0.66 -10.69 1.04
N ASN A 93 -0.01 -10.80 -0.10
CA ASN A 93 0.63 -10.94 -1.39
C ASN A 93 0.37 -9.69 -2.25
N LYS A 94 1.04 -9.58 -3.40
CA LYS A 94 0.95 -8.43 -4.31
C LYS A 94 -0.52 -8.05 -4.60
N TYR A 95 -1.37 -9.01 -4.85
CA TYR A 95 -2.73 -8.78 -5.34
C TYR A 95 -3.66 -8.30 -4.23
N THR A 96 -3.67 -9.00 -3.10
CA THR A 96 -4.45 -8.59 -1.93
C THR A 96 -3.99 -7.25 -1.39
N ALA A 97 -2.68 -7.00 -1.39
CA ALA A 97 -2.13 -5.71 -0.98
C ALA A 97 -2.57 -4.57 -1.91
N LEU A 98 -2.55 -4.75 -3.23
CA LEU A 98 -3.02 -3.75 -4.19
C LEU A 98 -4.52 -3.47 -4.06
N PHE A 99 -5.34 -4.50 -3.80
CA PHE A 99 -6.76 -4.30 -3.50
C PHE A 99 -6.94 -3.41 -2.26
N LEU A 100 -6.27 -3.75 -1.17
CA LEU A 100 -6.34 -3.02 0.10
C LEU A 100 -5.79 -1.59 -0.02
N VAL A 101 -4.66 -1.38 -0.71
CA VAL A 101 -4.10 -0.05 -0.98
C VAL A 101 -5.14 0.85 -1.66
N ASN A 102 -5.80 0.34 -2.72
CA ASN A 102 -6.82 1.11 -3.41
C ASN A 102 -8.05 1.38 -2.53
N LEU A 103 -8.42 0.40 -1.71
CA LEU A 103 -9.53 0.54 -0.79
C LEU A 103 -9.24 1.60 0.29
N PHE A 104 -8.06 1.59 0.90
CA PHE A 104 -7.64 2.62 1.87
C PHE A 104 -7.60 4.01 1.22
N LYS A 105 -6.96 4.15 0.07
CA LYS A 105 -6.96 5.42 -0.68
C LYS A 105 -8.38 5.95 -0.92
N LYS A 106 -9.31 5.08 -1.31
CA LYS A 106 -10.69 5.45 -1.62
C LYS A 106 -11.50 5.80 -0.36
N SER A 107 -11.32 5.04 0.72
CA SER A 107 -12.04 5.23 1.99
C SER A 107 -11.64 6.53 2.69
N PHE A 108 -10.42 6.98 2.50
CA PHE A 108 -9.85 8.18 3.12
C PHE A 108 -9.60 9.31 2.09
N ASN A 109 -10.13 9.18 0.87
CA ASN A 109 -10.06 10.23 -0.13
C ASN A 109 -11.02 11.38 0.25
N GLY A 110 -10.49 12.59 0.37
CA GLY A 110 -11.27 13.78 0.79
C GLY A 110 -10.92 14.29 2.18
N VAL A 111 -10.13 13.57 2.96
CA VAL A 111 -9.58 14.03 4.26
C VAL A 111 -8.32 14.90 4.03
N TYR A 112 -8.18 15.48 2.82
CA TYR A 112 -7.02 16.28 2.42
C TYR A 112 -6.76 17.52 3.30
N ASN A 113 -7.75 17.97 4.07
CA ASN A 113 -7.60 19.09 4.99
C ASN A 113 -7.32 18.68 6.43
N ASP A 114 -7.60 17.43 6.80
CA ASP A 114 -7.37 16.93 8.15
C ASP A 114 -6.38 15.75 8.11
N GLN A 115 -5.24 15.94 8.74
CA GLN A 115 -4.22 14.90 8.87
C GLN A 115 -4.78 13.71 9.65
N ILE A 116 -4.71 12.50 9.06
CA ILE A 116 -5.19 11.29 9.71
C ILE A 116 -4.15 10.84 10.75
N SER A 117 -4.44 11.07 12.01
CA SER A 117 -3.60 10.57 13.10
C SER A 117 -3.70 9.04 13.23
N SER A 118 -2.74 8.44 13.94
CA SER A 118 -2.81 7.01 14.27
C SER A 118 -4.07 6.66 15.08
N THR A 119 -4.52 7.58 15.93
CA THR A 119 -5.73 7.42 16.74
C THR A 119 -6.98 7.41 15.86
N ASP A 120 -7.07 8.31 14.89
CA ASP A 120 -8.20 8.39 13.98
C ASP A 120 -8.25 7.17 13.06
N LEU A 121 -7.11 6.76 12.50
CA LEU A 121 -7.02 5.54 11.70
C LEU A 121 -7.45 4.30 12.47
N LYS A 122 -7.02 4.15 13.72
CA LYS A 122 -7.40 3.02 14.60
C LYS A 122 -8.87 3.00 14.96
N LYS A 123 -9.53 4.15 15.03
CA LYS A 123 -10.97 4.28 15.30
C LYS A 123 -11.84 4.16 14.05
N SER A 124 -11.24 4.31 12.88
CA SER A 124 -11.95 4.30 11.60
C SER A 124 -12.47 2.91 11.23
N TYR A 125 -13.41 2.90 10.29
CA TYR A 125 -13.97 1.69 9.71
C TYR A 125 -13.58 1.57 8.25
N ILE A 126 -13.37 0.32 7.82
CA ILE A 126 -13.11 -0.03 6.43
C ILE A 126 -14.10 -1.08 5.97
N ARG A 127 -14.58 -0.96 4.74
CA ARG A 127 -15.58 -1.86 4.17
C ARG A 127 -14.90 -2.93 3.33
N LEU A 128 -14.89 -4.19 3.82
CA LEU A 128 -14.20 -5.33 3.21
C LEU A 128 -15.18 -6.34 2.62
N PRO A 129 -14.81 -7.05 1.54
CA PRO A 129 -15.60 -8.16 1.00
C PRO A 129 -15.58 -9.33 1.99
N VAL A 130 -16.73 -10.01 2.11
CA VAL A 130 -16.89 -11.16 3.00
C VAL A 130 -17.57 -12.32 2.30
N THR A 131 -17.17 -13.53 2.68
CA THR A 131 -17.84 -14.79 2.33
C THR A 131 -17.91 -15.67 3.58
N ASN A 132 -19.06 -16.23 3.90
CA ASN A 132 -19.31 -17.03 5.11
C ASN A 132 -18.83 -16.33 6.40
N ASP A 133 -19.18 -15.07 6.57
CA ASP A 133 -18.83 -14.20 7.71
C ASP A 133 -17.34 -13.89 7.88
N MET A 134 -16.48 -14.35 6.98
CA MET A 134 -15.04 -14.09 7.00
C MET A 134 -14.63 -13.12 5.88
N ILE A 135 -13.53 -12.38 6.10
CA ILE A 135 -12.93 -11.53 5.08
C ILE A 135 -12.47 -12.39 3.91
N ASP A 136 -12.91 -12.06 2.70
CA ASP A 136 -12.63 -12.82 1.48
C ASP A 136 -11.37 -12.30 0.77
N PHE A 137 -10.20 -12.71 1.25
CA PHE A 137 -8.92 -12.39 0.62
C PHE A 137 -8.76 -13.04 -0.76
N ASP A 138 -9.38 -14.22 -0.98
CA ASP A 138 -9.35 -14.91 -2.28
C ASP A 138 -10.08 -14.11 -3.35
N PHE A 139 -11.22 -13.50 -2.99
CA PHE A 139 -11.91 -12.57 -3.87
C PHE A 139 -11.02 -11.37 -4.23
N MET A 140 -10.37 -10.74 -3.23
CA MET A 140 -9.49 -9.59 -3.45
C MET A 140 -8.36 -9.94 -4.45
N GLU A 141 -7.74 -11.10 -4.26
CA GLU A 141 -6.68 -11.60 -5.13
C GLU A 141 -7.18 -11.84 -6.56
N LYS A 142 -8.27 -12.58 -6.71
CA LYS A 142 -8.88 -12.87 -8.02
C LYS A 142 -9.32 -11.59 -8.74
N TYR A 143 -9.85 -10.62 -8.01
CA TYR A 143 -10.28 -9.35 -8.57
C TYR A 143 -9.12 -8.60 -9.22
N ILE A 144 -8.00 -8.45 -8.52
CA ILE A 144 -6.81 -7.75 -9.07
C ILE A 144 -6.17 -8.55 -10.20
N LYS A 145 -6.04 -9.88 -10.09
CA LYS A 145 -5.55 -10.73 -11.19
C LYS A 145 -6.38 -10.57 -12.46
N ASN A 146 -7.69 -10.49 -12.34
CA ASN A 146 -8.58 -10.26 -13.47
C ASN A 146 -8.37 -8.89 -14.12
N ILE A 147 -8.14 -7.85 -13.33
CA ILE A 147 -7.82 -6.52 -13.84
C ILE A 147 -6.48 -6.55 -14.58
N GLU A 148 -5.44 -7.13 -13.97
CA GLU A 148 -4.10 -7.26 -14.58
C GLU A 148 -4.19 -8.00 -15.93
N ALA A 149 -4.91 -9.13 -16.01
CA ALA A 149 -5.09 -9.87 -17.24
C ALA A 149 -5.83 -9.07 -18.33
N LYS A 150 -6.86 -8.30 -17.97
CA LYS A 150 -7.56 -7.42 -18.91
C LYS A 150 -6.64 -6.32 -19.44
N MET A 151 -5.84 -5.71 -18.57
CA MET A 151 -4.88 -4.67 -18.96
C MET A 151 -3.81 -5.21 -19.90
N GLN A 152 -3.28 -6.41 -19.63
CA GLN A 152 -2.30 -7.06 -20.51
C GLN A 152 -2.87 -7.33 -21.91
N LYS A 153 -4.11 -7.83 -22.02
CA LYS A 153 -4.79 -8.02 -23.30
C LYS A 153 -4.96 -6.71 -24.07
N LEU A 154 -5.32 -5.64 -23.37
CA LEU A 154 -5.50 -4.32 -23.99
C LEU A 154 -4.17 -3.75 -24.53
N ILE A 155 -3.09 -3.87 -23.75
CA ILE A 155 -1.75 -3.44 -24.15
C ILE A 155 -1.32 -4.22 -25.41
N LEU A 156 -1.48 -5.55 -25.40
CA LEU A 156 -1.14 -6.40 -26.56
C LEU A 156 -1.92 -5.99 -27.80
N TYR A 157 -3.23 -5.78 -27.66
CA TYR A 157 -4.09 -5.33 -28.77
C TYR A 157 -3.60 -4.01 -29.39
N HIS A 158 -3.32 -3.01 -28.57
CA HIS A 158 -2.81 -1.72 -29.07
C HIS A 158 -1.41 -1.84 -29.68
N SER A 159 -0.55 -2.69 -29.14
CA SER A 159 0.77 -2.94 -29.73
C SER A 159 0.68 -3.56 -31.13
N VAL A 160 -0.24 -4.51 -31.32
CA VAL A 160 -0.48 -5.14 -32.64
C VAL A 160 -1.04 -4.13 -33.63
N LEU A 161 -1.96 -3.27 -33.22
CA LEU A 161 -2.50 -2.22 -34.10
C LEU A 161 -1.41 -1.24 -34.55
N ALA A 162 -0.57 -0.78 -33.62
CA ALA A 162 0.53 0.13 -33.94
C ALA A 162 1.56 -0.48 -34.92
N ILE A 163 1.79 -1.79 -34.86
CA ILE A 163 2.66 -2.48 -35.83
C ILE A 163 2.01 -2.48 -37.22
N ARG A 164 0.73 -2.83 -37.33
CA ARG A 164 -0.01 -2.87 -38.61
C ARG A 164 -0.10 -1.50 -39.28
N GLU A 165 -0.26 -0.44 -38.51
CA GLU A 165 -0.26 0.95 -39.04
C GLU A 165 1.09 1.30 -39.64
N ARG A 166 2.20 0.99 -38.97
CA ARG A 166 3.56 1.22 -39.48
C ARG A 166 3.89 0.41 -40.75
N GLU A 167 3.33 -0.78 -40.86
CA GLU A 167 3.49 -1.62 -42.08
C GLU A 167 2.77 -0.99 -43.28
N ARG A 168 1.55 -0.46 -43.08
CA ARG A 168 0.78 0.23 -44.13
C ARG A 168 1.42 1.50 -44.61
N GLU A 169 2.11 2.26 -43.75
CA GLU A 169 2.80 3.50 -44.10
C GLU A 169 4.10 3.25 -44.91
N ARG A 170 4.56 1.99 -45.00
CA ARG A 170 5.75 1.60 -45.76
C ARG A 170 5.45 1.04 -47.15
N GLU A 171 4.19 0.74 -47.43
CA GLU A 171 3.69 0.34 -48.75
C GLU A 171 3.27 1.55 -49.59
#